data_d1ca1beb431f4f48d3e286eb9dc9a114
#
_entry.id   d1ca1beb431f4f48d3e286eb9dc9a114
#
_cell.length_a   1.000
_cell.length_b   1.000
_cell.length_c   1.000
_cell.angle_alpha   90.00
_cell.angle_beta   90.00
_cell.angle_gamma   90.00
#
_symmetry.space_group_name_H-M   'P 1'
#
loop_
_entity.id
_entity.type
_entity.pdbx_description
1 polymer ?
#
loop_
_entity_poly.entity_id
_entity_poly.type
_entity_poly.pdbx_seq_one_letter_code
_entity_poly.pdbx_strand_id
1 'polypeptide(L)'
;MEKYIKILLLLLLISLSFNSYGEWTKTNMDVNGVSYYIDFETVKKRNGYVLWWEMRDLPESNEDGDMSTQIFIKGDCESSRNTFLQIVTYKKPMGDGKAETFGGGVIDIQDIVGWYYPPPETVASSILKTVCSLADQSSMNNYQSKVLELIAEYESYEWGDGDLSYPSSNRLEEAITKTLEAEVIQ
;
A
#
# COMPACT_ATOMS: atom_id res chain seq x y z
N MET A 1 -3.58 -47.33 -8.10
CA MET A 1 -3.28 -46.02 -8.73
C MET A 1 -4.14 -44.87 -8.15
N GLU A 2 -5.45 -45.06 -8.02
CA GLU A 2 -6.38 -44.02 -7.52
C GLU A 2 -6.07 -43.51 -6.11
N LYS A 3 -5.64 -44.41 -5.22
CA LYS A 3 -5.26 -44.09 -3.83
C LYS A 3 -4.04 -43.19 -3.75
N TYR A 4 -3.05 -43.40 -4.60
CA TYR A 4 -1.84 -42.59 -4.66
C TYR A 4 -2.09 -41.22 -5.27
N ILE A 5 -3.00 -41.12 -6.25
CA ILE A 5 -3.43 -39.86 -6.86
C ILE A 5 -4.14 -38.99 -5.81
N LYS A 6 -5.02 -39.56 -4.98
CA LYS A 6 -5.69 -38.83 -3.88
C LYS A 6 -4.71 -38.32 -2.83
N ILE A 7 -3.71 -39.14 -2.47
CA ILE A 7 -2.65 -38.72 -1.53
C ILE A 7 -1.78 -37.62 -2.11
N LEU A 8 -1.42 -37.72 -3.38
CA LEU A 8 -0.64 -36.71 -4.08
C LEU A 8 -1.39 -35.37 -4.18
N LEU A 9 -2.69 -35.40 -4.50
CA LEU A 9 -3.57 -34.23 -4.50
C LEU A 9 -3.71 -33.60 -3.11
N LEU A 10 -3.82 -34.43 -2.05
CA LEU A 10 -3.88 -33.92 -0.68
C LEU A 10 -2.57 -33.24 -0.25
N LEU A 11 -1.42 -33.81 -0.61
CA LEU A 11 -0.11 -33.22 -0.38
C LEU A 11 0.08 -31.93 -1.17
N LEU A 12 -0.42 -31.87 -2.39
CA LEU A 12 -0.41 -30.66 -3.21
C LEU A 12 -1.26 -29.54 -2.60
N LEU A 13 -2.45 -29.85 -2.07
CA LEU A 13 -3.32 -28.89 -1.39
C LEU A 13 -2.68 -28.35 -0.10
N ILE A 14 -1.96 -29.18 0.65
CA ILE A 14 -1.26 -28.76 1.87
C ILE A 14 -0.08 -27.83 1.52
N SER A 15 0.62 -28.07 0.40
CA SER A 15 1.72 -27.23 -0.03
C SER A 15 1.28 -25.86 -0.56
N LEU A 16 0.00 -25.66 -0.88
CA LEU A 16 -0.58 -24.38 -1.31
C LEU A 16 -1.09 -23.51 -0.15
N SER A 17 -0.96 -23.97 1.09
CA SER A 17 -1.25 -23.16 2.28
C SER A 17 -0.11 -22.16 2.51
N PHE A 18 0.09 -21.23 1.58
CA PHE A 18 0.92 -20.06 1.83
C PHE A 18 0.21 -19.21 2.88
N ASN A 19 0.77 -19.15 4.06
CA ASN A 19 0.39 -18.12 5.02
C ASN A 19 0.73 -16.77 4.35
N SER A 20 -0.29 -16.07 3.87
CA SER A 20 -0.18 -14.67 3.48
C SER A 20 -0.04 -13.84 4.77
N TYR A 21 1.11 -13.92 5.40
CA TYR A 21 1.55 -12.84 6.26
C TYR A 21 1.95 -11.71 5.34
N GLY A 22 1.45 -10.49 5.57
CA GLY A 22 1.94 -9.30 4.88
C GLY A 22 3.46 -9.35 4.85
N GLU A 23 4.06 -9.16 3.66
CA GLU A 23 5.51 -9.30 3.49
C GLU A 23 6.21 -8.06 4.04
N TRP A 24 6.54 -8.09 5.34
CA TRP A 24 7.26 -7.02 6.01
C TRP A 24 8.67 -6.88 5.44
N THR A 25 8.89 -5.84 4.67
CA THR A 25 10.20 -5.53 4.10
C THR A 25 10.96 -4.57 5.01
N LYS A 26 12.14 -4.99 5.50
CA LYS A 26 13.01 -4.12 6.29
C LYS A 26 13.53 -2.97 5.42
N THR A 27 13.27 -1.75 5.85
CA THR A 27 13.69 -0.55 5.11
C THR A 27 14.83 0.19 5.79
N ASN A 28 14.79 0.30 7.11
CA ASN A 28 15.73 1.11 7.89
C ASN A 28 16.04 0.45 9.24
N MET A 29 17.07 0.97 9.88
CA MET A 29 17.37 0.76 11.30
C MET A 29 17.91 2.08 11.87
N ASP A 30 17.46 2.49 13.05
CA ASP A 30 17.96 3.68 13.70
C ASP A 30 19.20 3.41 14.57
N VAL A 31 19.74 4.47 15.16
CA VAL A 31 20.95 4.40 16.00
C VAL A 31 20.74 3.64 17.31
N ASN A 32 19.50 3.45 17.73
CA ASN A 32 19.13 2.69 18.93
C ASN A 32 18.89 1.20 18.62
N GLY A 33 19.06 0.78 17.35
CA GLY A 33 18.87 -0.60 16.91
C GLY A 33 17.42 -0.96 16.59
N VAL A 34 16.48 -0.01 16.64
CA VAL A 34 15.08 -0.23 16.22
C VAL A 34 15.06 -0.46 14.72
N SER A 35 14.49 -1.59 14.31
CA SER A 35 14.33 -1.95 12.90
C SER A 35 12.96 -1.54 12.40
N TYR A 36 12.92 -0.91 11.22
CA TYR A 36 11.71 -0.40 10.57
C TYR A 36 11.38 -1.23 9.34
N TYR A 37 10.13 -1.62 9.22
CA TYR A 37 9.61 -2.44 8.13
C TYR A 37 8.37 -1.77 7.54
N ILE A 38 8.16 -1.95 6.24
CA ILE A 38 6.96 -1.52 5.53
C ILE A 38 6.33 -2.72 4.85
N ASP A 39 5.02 -2.83 4.95
CA ASP A 39 4.22 -3.68 4.08
C ASP A 39 3.87 -2.87 2.81
N PHE A 40 4.65 -3.07 1.75
CA PHE A 40 4.49 -2.33 0.50
C PHE A 40 3.20 -2.62 -0.23
N GLU A 41 2.56 -3.76 0.01
CA GLU A 41 1.25 -4.08 -0.58
C GLU A 41 0.12 -3.23 0.02
N THR A 42 0.35 -2.68 1.21
CA THR A 42 -0.61 -1.80 1.89
C THR A 42 -0.49 -0.34 1.48
N VAL A 43 0.57 0.04 0.76
CA VAL A 43 0.78 1.44 0.31
C VAL A 43 -0.28 1.81 -0.71
N LYS A 44 -1.14 2.76 -0.35
CA LYS A 44 -2.27 3.21 -1.21
C LYS A 44 -2.40 4.73 -1.18
N LYS A 45 -2.62 5.32 -2.36
CA LYS A 45 -3.00 6.73 -2.48
C LYS A 45 -4.52 6.86 -2.39
N ARG A 46 -5.01 7.73 -1.50
CA ARG A 46 -6.44 7.98 -1.31
C ARG A 46 -6.67 9.44 -0.90
N ASN A 47 -7.51 10.15 -1.65
CA ASN A 47 -7.89 11.54 -1.36
C ASN A 47 -6.66 12.47 -1.17
N GLY A 48 -5.63 12.34 -2.02
CA GLY A 48 -4.40 13.15 -1.93
C GLY A 48 -3.40 12.73 -0.86
N TYR A 49 -3.73 11.73 -0.04
CA TYR A 49 -2.86 11.20 1.00
C TYR A 49 -2.34 9.81 0.64
N VAL A 50 -1.20 9.42 1.21
CA VAL A 50 -0.68 8.05 1.14
C VAL A 50 -0.92 7.35 2.48
N LEU A 51 -1.46 6.13 2.42
CA LEU A 51 -1.73 5.28 3.58
C LEU A 51 -0.81 4.07 3.52
N TRP A 52 -0.23 3.66 4.67
CA TRP A 52 0.59 2.45 4.75
C TRP A 52 0.64 1.89 6.17
N TRP A 53 1.02 0.61 6.29
CA TRP A 53 1.40 0.00 7.55
C TRP A 53 2.93 0.00 7.69
N GLU A 54 3.40 0.46 8.85
CA GLU A 54 4.80 0.41 9.28
C GLU A 54 4.90 -0.48 10.52
N MET A 55 5.93 -1.31 10.59
CA MET A 55 6.27 -2.02 11.82
C MET A 55 7.62 -1.56 12.33
N ARG A 56 7.70 -1.39 13.64
CA ARG A 56 8.91 -1.11 14.40
C ARG A 56 9.20 -2.31 15.29
N ASP A 57 10.39 -2.86 15.16
CA ASP A 57 10.85 -4.01 15.93
C ASP A 57 12.00 -3.56 16.84
N LEU A 58 11.83 -3.72 18.14
CA LEU A 58 12.74 -3.22 19.16
C LEU A 58 13.82 -4.26 19.43
N PRO A 59 15.09 -3.85 19.68
CA PRO A 59 16.15 -4.78 20.06
C PRO A 59 15.94 -5.38 21.46
N GLU A 60 15.26 -4.64 22.34
CA GLU A 60 14.89 -5.04 23.69
C GLU A 60 13.48 -4.53 24.01
N SER A 61 12.78 -5.16 24.96
CA SER A 61 11.46 -4.71 25.37
C SER A 61 11.49 -3.30 25.97
N ASN A 62 10.48 -2.50 25.68
CA ASN A 62 10.28 -1.21 26.33
C ASN A 62 9.80 -1.38 27.78
N GLU A 63 9.53 -0.27 28.48
CA GLU A 63 9.07 -0.26 29.87
C GLU A 63 7.73 -0.99 30.07
N ASP A 64 6.88 -1.00 29.06
CA ASP A 64 5.58 -1.72 29.05
C ASP A 64 5.74 -3.21 28.69
N GLY A 65 6.95 -3.66 28.35
CA GLY A 65 7.25 -5.02 27.94
C GLY A 65 6.89 -5.30 26.48
N ASP A 66 6.69 -4.28 25.65
CA ASP A 66 6.46 -4.45 24.22
C ASP A 66 7.76 -4.60 23.47
N MET A 67 7.76 -5.46 22.44
CA MET A 67 8.91 -5.75 21.60
C MET A 67 8.72 -5.29 20.15
N SER A 68 7.50 -5.09 19.72
CA SER A 68 7.22 -4.54 18.39
C SER A 68 5.92 -3.73 18.36
N THR A 69 5.82 -2.85 17.35
CA THR A 69 4.66 -1.98 17.18
C THR A 69 4.32 -1.92 15.69
N GLN A 70 3.06 -2.12 15.35
CA GLN A 70 2.53 -1.85 14.01
C GLN A 70 1.75 -0.54 14.05
N ILE A 71 1.98 0.32 13.06
CA ILE A 71 1.38 1.65 12.99
C ILE A 71 0.75 1.84 11.63
N PHE A 72 -0.55 2.16 11.60
CA PHE A 72 -1.22 2.61 10.39
C PHE A 72 -1.04 4.12 10.27
N ILE A 73 -0.43 4.56 9.17
CA ILE A 73 0.04 5.92 8.98
C ILE A 73 -0.64 6.55 7.77
N LYS A 74 -0.96 7.83 7.90
CA LYS A 74 -1.43 8.71 6.82
C LYS A 74 -0.37 9.75 6.55
N GLY A 75 0.15 9.80 5.32
CA GLY A 75 1.15 10.76 4.86
C GLY A 75 0.57 11.78 3.90
N ASP A 76 1.02 13.02 4.03
CA ASP A 76 0.80 14.11 3.11
C ASP A 76 2.13 14.39 2.40
N CYS A 77 2.23 13.91 1.15
CA CYS A 77 3.46 14.00 0.37
C CYS A 77 3.81 15.44 -0.03
N GLU A 78 2.79 16.26 -0.30
CA GLU A 78 2.97 17.65 -0.68
C GLU A 78 3.56 18.47 0.47
N SER A 79 3.00 18.30 1.66
CA SER A 79 3.45 19.01 2.87
C SER A 79 4.56 18.30 3.63
N SER A 80 5.02 17.13 3.17
CA SER A 80 6.07 16.31 3.82
C SER A 80 5.80 16.05 5.31
N ARG A 81 4.57 15.64 5.67
CA ARG A 81 4.13 15.36 7.03
C ARG A 81 3.34 14.06 7.10
N ASN A 82 3.25 13.48 8.28
CA ASN A 82 2.43 12.30 8.52
C ASN A 82 1.69 12.37 9.86
N THR A 83 0.73 11.48 10.05
CA THR A 83 0.01 11.29 11.31
C THR A 83 -0.34 9.82 11.50
N PHE A 84 -0.54 9.40 12.73
CA PHE A 84 -0.90 8.03 13.06
C PHE A 84 -2.42 7.89 13.12
N LEU A 85 -2.94 6.84 12.49
CA LEU A 85 -4.36 6.50 12.51
C LEU A 85 -4.65 5.36 13.50
N GLN A 86 -3.71 4.43 13.65
CA GLN A 86 -3.83 3.30 14.55
C GLN A 86 -2.45 2.84 14.99
N ILE A 87 -2.33 2.38 16.23
CA ILE A 87 -1.13 1.78 16.80
C ILE A 87 -1.52 0.45 17.43
N VAL A 88 -0.76 -0.59 17.15
CA VAL A 88 -0.89 -1.92 17.75
C VAL A 88 0.46 -2.31 18.32
N THR A 89 0.55 -2.55 19.64
CA THR A 89 1.77 -3.01 20.31
C THR A 89 1.72 -4.50 20.56
N TYR A 90 2.87 -5.15 20.56
CA TYR A 90 3.02 -6.60 20.72
C TYR A 90 4.12 -6.94 21.72
N LYS A 91 3.88 -7.99 22.50
CA LYS A 91 4.84 -8.46 23.54
C LYS A 91 6.00 -9.29 22.98
N LYS A 92 6.02 -9.58 21.68
CA LYS A 92 7.08 -10.29 20.98
C LYS A 92 7.54 -9.52 19.73
N PRO A 93 8.73 -9.83 19.21
CA PRO A 93 9.21 -9.27 17.95
C PRO A 93 8.27 -9.58 16.78
N MET A 94 8.39 -8.77 15.72
CA MET A 94 7.75 -8.98 14.42
C MET A 94 6.22 -9.08 14.48
N GLY A 95 5.57 -8.38 15.42
CA GLY A 95 4.11 -8.37 15.53
C GLY A 95 3.51 -9.66 16.11
N ASP A 96 4.29 -10.47 16.83
CA ASP A 96 3.81 -11.70 17.46
C ASP A 96 3.43 -11.50 18.93
N GLY A 97 2.69 -12.44 19.47
CA GLY A 97 2.26 -12.51 20.86
C GLY A 97 0.98 -11.72 21.12
N LYS A 98 0.80 -11.31 22.41
CA LYS A 98 -0.37 -10.55 22.81
C LYS A 98 -0.31 -9.13 22.22
N ALA A 99 -1.40 -8.71 21.58
CA ALA A 99 -1.55 -7.39 20.97
C ALA A 99 -2.41 -6.47 21.86
N GLU A 100 -2.06 -5.18 21.87
CA GLU A 100 -2.90 -4.11 22.42
C GLU A 100 -3.06 -3.03 21.34
N THR A 101 -4.31 -2.60 21.08
CA THR A 101 -4.62 -1.67 19.99
C THR A 101 -5.08 -0.33 20.52
N PHE A 102 -4.53 0.75 19.95
CA PHE A 102 -4.89 2.13 20.21
C PHE A 102 -5.32 2.81 18.90
N GLY A 103 -6.48 3.46 18.87
CA GLY A 103 -7.06 4.07 17.67
C GLY A 103 -7.80 3.09 16.78
N GLY A 104 -8.19 3.57 15.60
CA GLY A 104 -9.00 2.78 14.65
C GLY A 104 -10.45 2.56 15.07
N GLY A 105 -10.92 3.25 16.14
CA GLY A 105 -12.26 3.14 16.70
C GLY A 105 -12.87 4.50 17.06
N VAL A 106 -13.51 4.57 18.22
CA VAL A 106 -14.23 5.79 18.69
C VAL A 106 -13.28 6.96 18.98
N ILE A 107 -12.01 6.67 19.29
CA ILE A 107 -10.98 7.70 19.53
C ILE A 107 -10.13 7.80 18.28
N ASP A 108 -10.14 8.96 17.64
CA ASP A 108 -9.22 9.27 16.53
C ASP A 108 -7.87 9.67 17.11
N ILE A 109 -6.87 8.80 16.95
CA ILE A 109 -5.49 9.09 17.40
C ILE A 109 -4.95 10.34 16.69
N GLN A 110 -5.39 10.61 15.47
CA GLN A 110 -4.98 11.81 14.73
C GLN A 110 -5.31 13.09 15.50
N ASP A 111 -6.42 13.14 16.24
CA ASP A 111 -6.81 14.29 17.08
C ASP A 111 -5.89 14.47 18.28
N ILE A 112 -5.27 13.37 18.74
CA ILE A 112 -4.35 13.38 19.89
C ILE A 112 -2.93 13.73 19.48
N VAL A 113 -2.38 13.08 18.43
CA VAL A 113 -0.98 13.21 18.01
C VAL A 113 -0.75 14.33 17.00
N GLY A 114 -1.81 14.73 16.27
CA GLY A 114 -1.72 15.75 15.23
C GLY A 114 -0.82 15.37 14.04
N TRP A 115 -0.45 16.36 13.24
CA TRP A 115 0.48 16.20 12.15
C TRP A 115 1.93 16.34 12.64
N TYR A 116 2.77 15.37 12.27
CA TYR A 116 4.19 15.36 12.52
C TYR A 116 4.97 15.67 11.24
N TYR A 117 5.94 16.57 11.35
CA TYR A 117 6.86 16.94 10.26
C TYR A 117 8.21 16.24 10.52
N PRO A 118 8.53 15.12 9.83
CA PRO A 118 9.78 14.42 10.07
C PRO A 118 10.98 15.30 9.74
N PRO A 119 11.94 15.50 10.67
CA PRO A 119 13.15 16.24 10.35
C PRO A 119 13.91 15.60 9.19
N PRO A 120 14.62 16.39 8.37
CA PRO A 120 15.48 15.85 7.32
C PRO A 120 16.47 14.82 7.86
N GLU A 121 16.84 13.83 7.03
CA GLU A 121 17.83 12.79 7.34
C GLU A 121 17.43 11.81 8.47
N THR A 122 16.19 11.87 8.94
CA THR A 122 15.65 10.88 9.88
C THR A 122 15.08 9.66 9.14
N VAL A 123 14.98 8.53 9.84
CA VAL A 123 14.30 7.31 9.34
C VAL A 123 12.87 7.63 8.89
N ALA A 124 12.12 8.39 9.69
CA ALA A 124 10.74 8.77 9.36
C ALA A 124 10.65 9.61 8.07
N SER A 125 11.59 10.54 7.84
CA SER A 125 11.67 11.31 6.59
C SER A 125 12.01 10.42 5.39
N SER A 126 12.91 9.46 5.55
CA SER A 126 13.29 8.50 4.52
C SER A 126 12.10 7.60 4.12
N ILE A 127 11.39 7.07 5.12
CA ILE A 127 10.21 6.23 4.90
C ILE A 127 9.12 7.01 4.16
N LEU A 128 8.78 8.22 4.63
CA LEU A 128 7.77 9.06 3.98
C LEU A 128 8.10 9.32 2.50
N LYS A 129 9.34 9.64 2.17
CA LYS A 129 9.78 9.82 0.77
C LYS A 129 9.61 8.55 -0.05
N THR A 130 9.97 7.40 0.52
CA THR A 130 9.85 6.09 -0.15
C THR A 130 8.41 5.76 -0.48
N VAL A 131 7.50 5.85 0.50
CA VAL A 131 6.08 5.52 0.28
C VAL A 131 5.40 6.51 -0.66
N CYS A 132 5.75 7.80 -0.62
CA CYS A 132 5.25 8.79 -1.58
C CYS A 132 5.68 8.47 -3.01
N SER A 133 6.96 8.15 -3.22
CA SER A 133 7.48 7.76 -4.55
C SER A 133 6.79 6.51 -5.09
N LEU A 134 6.57 5.50 -4.26
CA LEU A 134 5.87 4.27 -4.65
C LEU A 134 4.41 4.50 -4.99
N ALA A 135 3.71 5.32 -4.21
CA ALA A 135 2.32 5.66 -4.47
C ALA A 135 2.14 6.42 -5.79
N ASP A 136 3.09 7.29 -6.15
CA ASP A 136 3.08 8.00 -7.43
C ASP A 136 3.37 7.06 -8.60
N GLN A 137 4.33 6.13 -8.48
CA GLN A 137 4.61 5.11 -9.50
C GLN A 137 3.42 4.17 -9.71
N SER A 138 2.76 3.73 -8.64
CA SER A 138 1.57 2.88 -8.71
C SER A 138 0.42 3.59 -9.42
N SER A 139 0.21 4.88 -9.16
CA SER A 139 -0.78 5.71 -9.84
C SER A 139 -0.46 5.85 -11.33
N MET A 140 0.81 6.07 -11.70
CA MET A 140 1.27 6.15 -13.10
C MET A 140 1.06 4.84 -13.85
N ASN A 141 1.41 3.69 -13.24
CA ASN A 141 1.23 2.38 -13.85
C ASN A 141 -0.25 2.05 -14.09
N ASN A 142 -1.11 2.38 -13.12
CA ASN A 142 -2.56 2.20 -13.25
C ASN A 142 -3.12 3.08 -14.39
N TYR A 143 -2.69 4.32 -14.48
CA TYR A 143 -3.05 5.22 -15.56
C TYR A 143 -2.62 4.67 -16.94
N GLN A 144 -1.36 4.24 -17.07
CA GLN A 144 -0.85 3.65 -18.33
C GLN A 144 -1.65 2.40 -18.74
N SER A 145 -1.97 1.52 -17.78
CA SER A 145 -2.79 0.33 -18.05
C SER A 145 -4.18 0.71 -18.55
N LYS A 146 -4.80 1.73 -17.96
CA LYS A 146 -6.12 2.22 -18.37
C LYS A 146 -6.12 2.82 -19.78
N VAL A 147 -5.08 3.59 -20.11
CA VAL A 147 -4.91 4.16 -21.46
C VAL A 147 -4.72 3.04 -22.49
N LEU A 148 -3.90 2.01 -22.19
CA LEU A 148 -3.70 0.86 -23.08
C LEU A 148 -4.99 0.06 -23.27
N GLU A 149 -5.81 -0.12 -22.24
CA GLU A 149 -7.13 -0.76 -22.32
C GLU A 149 -8.06 0.02 -23.27
N LEU A 150 -8.12 1.35 -23.14
CA LEU A 150 -8.92 2.20 -24.03
C LEU A 150 -8.45 2.16 -25.50
N ILE A 151 -7.12 2.11 -25.71
CA ILE A 151 -6.56 1.96 -27.07
C ILE A 151 -6.93 0.61 -27.66
N ALA A 152 -6.80 -0.48 -26.90
CA ALA A 152 -7.15 -1.83 -27.35
C ALA A 152 -8.65 -1.96 -27.66
N GLU A 153 -9.53 -1.35 -26.85
CA GLU A 153 -10.96 -1.29 -27.13
C GLU A 153 -11.23 -0.54 -28.43
N TYR A 154 -10.57 0.60 -28.64
CA TYR A 154 -10.67 1.37 -29.87
C TYR A 154 -10.19 0.60 -31.12
N GLU A 155 -9.07 -0.13 -31.02
CA GLU A 155 -8.53 -0.95 -32.12
C GLU A 155 -9.38 -2.19 -32.41
N SER A 156 -10.11 -2.72 -31.41
CA SER A 156 -10.98 -3.89 -31.57
C SER A 156 -12.31 -3.59 -32.27
N TYR A 157 -12.63 -2.32 -32.49
CA TYR A 157 -13.78 -1.94 -33.29
C TYR A 157 -13.57 -2.42 -34.73
N GLU A 158 -14.25 -3.53 -35.12
CA GLU A 158 -14.29 -4.00 -36.51
C GLU A 158 -14.97 -2.92 -37.35
N TRP A 159 -14.21 -2.38 -38.30
CA TRP A 159 -14.69 -1.43 -39.28
C TRP A 159 -15.64 -2.18 -40.24
N GLY A 160 -16.94 -2.03 -40.03
CA GLY A 160 -17.94 -2.57 -40.97
C GLY A 160 -17.73 -1.94 -42.34
N ASP A 161 -17.66 -2.79 -43.36
CA ASP A 161 -17.53 -2.41 -44.76
C ASP A 161 -18.69 -1.46 -45.16
N GLY A 162 -18.53 -0.16 -45.01
CA GLY A 162 -19.49 0.74 -45.65
C GLY A 162 -19.61 2.17 -45.11
N ASP A 163 -19.12 2.51 -43.97
CA ASP A 163 -19.22 3.90 -43.48
C ASP A 163 -17.86 4.46 -43.05
N LEU A 164 -17.27 5.30 -43.91
CA LEU A 164 -15.99 5.98 -43.70
C LEU A 164 -16.08 7.13 -42.66
N SER A 165 -17.02 7.09 -41.75
CA SER A 165 -17.01 8.02 -40.61
C SER A 165 -16.04 7.49 -39.55
N TYR A 166 -14.76 7.80 -39.71
CA TYR A 166 -13.76 7.70 -38.63
C TYR A 166 -14.38 8.22 -37.35
N PRO A 167 -14.43 7.43 -36.24
CA PRO A 167 -14.57 8.05 -34.95
C PRO A 167 -13.38 9.00 -34.83
N SER A 168 -13.66 10.29 -34.88
CA SER A 168 -12.63 11.31 -34.93
C SER A 168 -11.64 11.04 -33.79
N SER A 169 -10.34 11.29 -34.02
CA SER A 169 -9.27 11.29 -32.99
C SER A 169 -9.70 12.00 -31.69
N ASN A 170 -10.63 12.92 -31.80
CA ASN A 170 -11.31 13.63 -30.73
C ASN A 170 -12.06 12.71 -29.74
N ARG A 171 -12.58 11.53 -30.16
CA ARG A 171 -13.27 10.60 -29.24
C ARG A 171 -12.31 9.87 -28.32
N LEU A 172 -11.14 9.47 -28.83
CA LEU A 172 -10.11 8.85 -28.02
C LEU A 172 -9.50 9.89 -27.06
N GLU A 173 -9.23 11.09 -27.53
CA GLU A 173 -8.75 12.19 -26.71
C GLU A 173 -9.78 12.61 -25.64
N GLU A 174 -11.06 12.63 -25.97
CA GLU A 174 -12.14 12.91 -25.04
C GLU A 174 -12.28 11.80 -23.98
N ALA A 175 -12.17 10.52 -24.37
CA ALA A 175 -12.20 9.38 -23.45
C ALA A 175 -11.00 9.40 -22.50
N ILE A 176 -9.79 9.67 -22.99
CA ILE A 176 -8.58 9.82 -22.19
C ILE A 176 -8.72 10.99 -21.23
N THR A 177 -9.18 12.15 -21.70
CA THR A 177 -9.37 13.35 -20.88
C THR A 177 -10.40 13.12 -19.77
N LYS A 178 -11.52 12.47 -20.07
CA LYS A 178 -12.56 12.16 -19.10
C LYS A 178 -12.10 11.15 -18.03
N THR A 179 -11.23 10.22 -18.41
CA THR A 179 -10.61 9.27 -17.47
C THR A 179 -9.63 9.99 -16.54
N LEU A 180 -8.86 10.95 -17.06
CA LEU A 180 -7.96 11.81 -16.30
C LEU A 180 -8.71 12.67 -15.27
N GLU A 181 -9.79 13.32 -15.68
CA GLU A 181 -10.60 14.16 -14.81
C GLU A 181 -11.28 13.36 -13.68
N ALA A 182 -11.70 12.13 -13.95
CA ALA A 182 -12.33 11.28 -12.95
C ALA A 182 -11.35 10.82 -11.84
N GLU A 183 -10.04 10.70 -12.14
CA GLU A 183 -9.02 10.31 -11.15
C GLU A 183 -8.51 11.48 -10.31
N VAL A 184 -8.60 12.72 -10.81
CA VAL A 184 -8.21 13.93 -10.05
C VAL A 184 -9.24 14.25 -8.94
N ILE A 185 -10.47 13.75 -9.04
CA ILE A 185 -11.57 14.03 -8.10
C ILE A 185 -11.70 12.94 -7.00
N GLN A 186 -10.96 11.83 -7.08
CA GLN A 186 -10.93 10.75 -6.06
C GLN A 186 -9.67 10.83 -5.20
#